data_7c91100a059fcc5784f3271652eafbf2
#
_entry.id   7c91100a059fcc5784f3271652eafbf2
#
_cell.length_a   1.000
_cell.length_b   1.000
_cell.length_c   1.000
_cell.angle_alpha   90.00
_cell.angle_beta   90.00
_cell.angle_gamma   90.00
#
_symmetry.space_group_name_H-M   'P 1'
#
loop_
_entity.id
_entity.type
_entity.pdbx_description
1 polymer ?
#
loop_
_entity_poly.entity_id
_entity_poly.type
_entity_poly.pdbx_seq_one_letter_code
_entity_poly.pdbx_strand_id
1 'polypeptide(L)'
;MSEPAGVADSSSANHPTNPAPIIRVLEICNKKGLHARASAKFVQTVERFDCEVKVKRGHEVVGGTSIMGLMMLAAGPGTTITVEASGQQAAEVVDALAALVSGRFTEQE
;
A
#
# COMPACT_ATOMS: atom_id res chain seq x y z
N MET A 1 32.14 6.34 23.23
CA MET A 1 31.66 6.12 22.92
C MET A 1 31.22 5.94 22.72
N SER A 2 31.20 6.04 22.61
CA SER A 2 30.47 5.75 22.26
C SER A 2 30.01 5.70 22.01
N GLU A 3 29.67 5.73 21.80
CA GLU A 3 28.95 5.61 21.39
C GLU A 3 28.63 5.57 20.95
N PRO A 4 29.07 5.70 20.99
CA PRO A 4 28.40 5.65 20.42
C PRO A 4 27.94 5.63 20.03
N ALA A 5 28.08 5.65 19.97
CA ALA A 5 27.32 5.43 19.51
C ALA A 5 26.89 5.44 19.18
N GLY A 6 27.08 5.58 19.10
CA GLY A 6 26.33 5.36 18.62
C GLY A 6 25.85 5.40 18.42
N VAL A 7 26.15 5.50 18.27
CA VAL A 7 25.43 5.36 17.98
C VAL A 7 24.80 5.38 17.76
N ALA A 8 25.02 5.41 17.77
CA ALA A 8 24.15 5.25 17.47
C ALA A 8 23.55 5.37 17.30
N ASP A 9 23.66 5.49 17.33
CA ASP A 9 22.81 5.43 17.11
C ASP A 9 22.23 5.59 16.83
N SER A 10 22.51 5.72 16.77
CA SER A 10 21.69 5.71 16.44
C SER A 10 21.07 5.86 16.25
N SER A 11 21.26 5.97 16.29
CA SER A 11 20.42 5.96 16.09
C SER A 11 19.83 6.13 16.04
N SER A 12 19.97 6.22 16.15
CA SER A 12 19.13 6.26 16.14
C SER A 12 18.52 6.39 16.32
N ALA A 13 18.64 6.58 16.49
CA ALA A 13 17.83 6.60 16.69
C ALA A 13 17.12 6.65 17.02
N ASN A 14 16.95 6.58 17.22
CA ASN A 14 16.11 6.63 17.60
C ASN A 14 15.35 6.85 17.71
N HIS A 15 14.98 6.96 17.59
CA HIS A 15 14.10 7.15 17.67
C HIS A 15 13.22 6.79 17.39
N PRO A 16 12.95 6.59 17.52
CA PRO A 16 12.11 5.90 17.00
C PRO A 16 11.24 6.14 16.49
N THR A 17 11.36 6.21 16.13
CA THR A 17 10.34 6.74 15.63
C THR A 17 9.60 6.15 14.46
N ASN A 18 9.89 6.13 13.25
CA ASN A 18 9.06 5.58 12.18
C ASN A 18 9.42 4.13 11.95
N PRO A 19 8.48 3.19 12.19
CA PRO A 19 8.75 1.81 11.83
C PRO A 19 8.94 1.69 10.32
N ALA A 20 9.62 0.65 9.90
CA ALA A 20 9.81 0.37 8.48
C ALA A 20 8.46 0.18 7.80
N PRO A 21 8.32 0.56 6.52
CA PRO A 21 7.06 0.34 5.81
C PRO A 21 6.72 -1.14 5.75
N ILE A 22 5.42 -1.42 5.74
CA ILE A 22 4.92 -2.76 5.51
C ILE A 22 4.72 -2.91 4.01
N ILE A 23 5.29 -3.96 3.44
CA ILE A 23 5.25 -4.21 2.01
C ILE A 23 4.49 -5.50 1.77
N ARG A 24 3.51 -5.46 0.88
CA ARG A 24 2.72 -6.63 0.53
C ARG A 24 2.47 -6.66 -0.95
N VAL A 25 2.68 -7.82 -1.57
CA VAL A 25 2.36 -8.05 -2.98
C VAL A 25 0.95 -8.62 -3.06
N LEU A 26 0.10 -8.01 -3.87
CA LEU A 26 -1.28 -8.43 -4.04
C LEU A 26 -1.52 -8.78 -5.51
N GLU A 27 -2.20 -9.89 -5.75
CA GLU A 27 -2.58 -10.28 -7.10
C GLU A 27 -3.96 -9.76 -7.43
N ILE A 28 -4.08 -9.06 -8.55
CA ILE A 28 -5.36 -8.56 -9.04
C ILE A 28 -6.13 -9.75 -9.63
N CYS A 29 -7.30 -10.01 -9.10
CA CYS A 29 -8.07 -11.19 -9.51
C CYS A 29 -9.48 -10.88 -9.97
N ASN A 30 -9.89 -9.60 -9.95
CA ASN A 30 -11.19 -9.23 -10.49
C ASN A 30 -11.09 -9.04 -12.01
N LYS A 31 -12.19 -9.26 -12.70
CA LYS A 31 -12.22 -9.35 -14.15
C LYS A 31 -11.75 -8.07 -14.83
N LYS A 32 -12.11 -6.92 -14.30
CA LYS A 32 -11.82 -5.62 -14.90
C LYS A 32 -10.56 -4.96 -14.37
N GLY A 33 -9.86 -5.57 -13.41
CA GLY A 33 -8.65 -5.01 -12.85
C GLY A 33 -8.90 -3.71 -12.10
N LEU A 34 -7.89 -2.85 -12.06
CA LEU A 34 -7.97 -1.55 -11.37
C LEU A 34 -8.65 -0.49 -12.23
N HIS A 35 -9.91 -0.76 -12.60
CA HIS A 35 -10.74 0.24 -13.29
C HIS A 35 -11.21 1.31 -12.31
N ALA A 36 -11.99 2.27 -12.78
CA ALA A 36 -12.34 3.46 -11.99
C ALA A 36 -13.01 3.10 -10.67
N ARG A 37 -14.00 2.19 -10.69
CA ARG A 37 -14.73 1.84 -9.48
C ARG A 37 -13.84 1.10 -8.49
N ALA A 38 -13.03 0.16 -8.97
CA ALA A 38 -12.12 -0.58 -8.11
C ALA A 38 -11.09 0.36 -7.49
N SER A 39 -10.55 1.27 -8.29
CA SER A 39 -9.58 2.26 -7.80
C SER A 39 -10.22 3.16 -6.76
N ALA A 40 -11.47 3.57 -6.95
CA ALA A 40 -12.18 4.38 -5.95
C ALA A 40 -12.35 3.64 -4.64
N LYS A 41 -12.68 2.34 -4.69
CA LYS A 41 -12.82 1.53 -3.49
C LYS A 41 -11.47 1.38 -2.77
N PHE A 42 -10.40 1.25 -3.54
CA PHE A 42 -9.05 1.19 -2.98
C PHE A 42 -8.75 2.48 -2.20
N VAL A 43 -8.96 3.63 -2.84
CA VAL A 43 -8.74 4.94 -2.22
C VAL A 43 -9.58 5.09 -0.96
N GLN A 44 -10.87 4.76 -1.03
CA GLN A 44 -11.76 4.87 0.13
C GLN A 44 -11.27 4.01 1.29
N THR A 45 -10.74 2.83 0.99
CA THR A 45 -10.20 1.97 2.03
C THR A 45 -8.98 2.60 2.69
N VAL A 46 -8.05 3.13 1.88
CA VAL A 46 -6.85 3.79 2.41
C VAL A 46 -7.24 4.96 3.31
N GLU A 47 -8.23 5.74 2.90
CA GLU A 47 -8.61 6.96 3.61
C GLU A 47 -9.23 6.69 4.96
N ARG A 48 -9.62 5.46 5.26
CA ARG A 48 -10.19 5.12 6.57
C ARG A 48 -9.13 4.92 7.65
N PHE A 49 -7.85 4.91 7.28
CA PHE A 49 -6.76 4.58 8.19
C PHE A 49 -5.77 5.72 8.28
N ASP A 50 -5.12 5.82 9.43
CA ASP A 50 -4.03 6.78 9.64
C ASP A 50 -2.75 6.18 9.10
N CYS A 51 -2.47 6.45 7.82
CA CYS A 51 -1.37 5.82 7.11
C CYS A 51 -1.05 6.57 5.84
N GLU A 52 0.09 6.22 5.27
CA GLU A 52 0.45 6.62 3.91
C GLU A 52 0.70 5.37 3.09
N VAL A 53 0.12 5.30 1.89
CA VAL A 53 0.21 4.12 1.05
C VAL A 53 0.76 4.51 -0.32
N LYS A 54 1.73 3.73 -0.79
CA LYS A 54 2.23 3.79 -2.17
C LYS A 54 1.93 2.46 -2.84
N VAL A 55 1.62 2.52 -4.12
CA VAL A 55 1.30 1.34 -4.91
C VAL A 55 2.22 1.31 -6.11
N LYS A 56 2.85 0.16 -6.33
CA LYS A 56 3.85 0.00 -7.37
C LYS A 56 3.47 -1.12 -8.31
N ARG A 57 3.77 -0.91 -9.57
CA ARG A 57 3.71 -1.97 -10.58
C ARG A 57 4.84 -1.72 -11.57
N GLY A 58 5.78 -2.67 -11.63
CA GLY A 58 6.98 -2.46 -12.43
C GLY A 58 7.76 -1.27 -11.93
N HIS A 59 8.01 -0.32 -12.81
CA HIS A 59 8.75 0.90 -12.47
C HIS A 59 7.83 2.04 -12.05
N GLU A 60 6.53 1.83 -12.07
CA GLU A 60 5.59 2.90 -11.77
C GLU A 60 5.20 2.88 -10.30
N VAL A 61 5.15 4.06 -9.70
CA VAL A 61 4.79 4.25 -8.31
C VAL A 61 3.72 5.33 -8.27
N VAL A 62 2.60 5.03 -7.60
CA VAL A 62 1.50 6.00 -7.46
C VAL A 62 1.09 6.06 -5.99
N GLY A 63 0.44 7.14 -5.60
CA GLY A 63 -0.12 7.26 -4.26
C GLY A 63 -1.38 6.42 -4.10
N GLY A 64 -1.55 5.84 -2.92
CA GLY A 64 -2.71 4.99 -2.63
C GLY A 64 -4.02 5.75 -2.55
N THR A 65 -3.99 7.08 -2.60
CA THR A 65 -5.19 7.91 -2.62
C THR A 65 -5.41 8.60 -3.95
N SER A 66 -4.72 8.15 -5.00
CA SER A 66 -4.87 8.72 -6.34
C SER A 66 -5.62 7.74 -7.23
N ILE A 67 -6.90 8.01 -7.49
CA ILE A 67 -7.70 7.16 -8.38
C ILE A 67 -7.06 7.11 -9.77
N MET A 68 -6.67 8.27 -10.31
CA MET A 68 -6.03 8.33 -11.62
C MET A 68 -4.73 7.56 -11.66
N GLY A 69 -3.91 7.71 -10.60
CA GLY A 69 -2.65 6.99 -10.53
C GLY A 69 -2.85 5.49 -10.54
N LEU A 70 -3.82 5.00 -9.75
CA LEU A 70 -4.11 3.56 -9.70
C LEU A 70 -4.57 3.04 -11.06
N MET A 71 -5.43 3.80 -11.75
CA MET A 71 -5.88 3.42 -13.08
C MET A 71 -4.73 3.38 -14.07
N MET A 72 -3.79 4.31 -13.95
CA MET A 72 -2.64 4.37 -14.86
C MET A 72 -1.69 3.20 -14.70
N LEU A 73 -1.74 2.48 -13.58
CA LEU A 73 -0.96 1.25 -13.43
C LEU A 73 -1.41 0.16 -14.40
N ALA A 74 -2.64 0.26 -14.90
CA ALA A 74 -3.21 -0.69 -15.87
C ALA A 74 -3.12 -2.14 -15.40
N ALA A 75 -3.33 -2.36 -14.10
CA ALA A 75 -3.21 -3.69 -13.50
C ALA A 75 -4.46 -4.49 -13.79
N GLY A 76 -4.36 -5.43 -14.73
CA GLY A 76 -5.45 -6.33 -15.08
C GLY A 76 -5.39 -7.63 -14.31
N PRO A 77 -6.34 -8.55 -14.56
CA PRO A 77 -6.40 -9.82 -13.83
C PRO A 77 -5.13 -10.61 -14.06
N GLY A 78 -4.63 -11.23 -13.00
CA GLY A 78 -3.42 -12.02 -13.03
C GLY A 78 -2.13 -11.24 -12.83
N THR A 79 -2.18 -9.90 -12.86
CA THR A 79 -1.01 -9.09 -12.57
C THR A 79 -0.93 -8.80 -11.07
N THR A 80 0.26 -8.39 -10.61
CA THR A 80 0.46 -8.07 -9.21
C THR A 80 0.77 -6.60 -9.03
N ILE A 81 0.37 -6.08 -7.88
CA ILE A 81 0.79 -4.75 -7.43
C ILE A 81 1.48 -4.91 -6.09
N THR A 82 2.40 -4.02 -5.79
CA THR A 82 3.08 -4.00 -4.50
C THR A 82 2.59 -2.80 -3.71
N VAL A 83 2.07 -3.07 -2.51
CA VAL A 83 1.58 -2.03 -1.61
C VAL A 83 2.62 -1.77 -0.54
N GLU A 84 3.00 -0.51 -0.37
CA GLU A 84 3.88 -0.07 0.72
C GLU A 84 3.09 0.86 1.63
N ALA A 85 2.93 0.48 2.88
CA ALA A 85 2.18 1.26 3.84
C ALA A 85 3.06 1.66 5.01
N SER A 86 2.95 2.92 5.43
CA SER A 86 3.62 3.43 6.61
C SER A 86 2.64 4.23 7.45
N GLY A 87 3.01 4.48 8.72
CA GLY A 87 2.16 5.20 9.65
C GLY A 87 1.57 4.29 10.71
N GLN A 88 0.73 4.86 11.57
CA GLN A 88 0.24 4.15 12.74
C GLN A 88 -0.59 2.93 12.39
N GLN A 89 -1.40 3.02 11.33
CA GLN A 89 -2.30 1.95 10.94
C GLN A 89 -1.85 1.24 9.67
N ALA A 90 -0.54 1.18 9.45
CA ALA A 90 0.01 0.54 8.25
C ALA A 90 -0.40 -0.94 8.16
N ALA A 91 -0.35 -1.68 9.28
CA ALA A 91 -0.73 -3.09 9.27
C ALA A 91 -2.22 -3.26 8.96
N GLU A 92 -3.05 -2.42 9.57
CA GLU A 92 -4.50 -2.51 9.36
C GLU A 92 -4.88 -2.20 7.93
N VAL A 93 -4.26 -1.17 7.33
CA VAL A 93 -4.62 -0.81 5.95
C VAL A 93 -4.16 -1.89 4.98
N VAL A 94 -3.00 -2.50 5.20
CA VAL A 94 -2.51 -3.57 4.34
C VAL A 94 -3.47 -4.77 4.38
N ASP A 95 -3.92 -5.15 5.59
CA ASP A 95 -4.88 -6.25 5.73
C ASP A 95 -6.20 -5.92 5.04
N ALA A 96 -6.68 -4.68 5.19
CA ALA A 96 -7.93 -4.26 4.56
C ALA A 96 -7.81 -4.26 3.04
N LEU A 97 -6.68 -3.80 2.51
CA LEU A 97 -6.45 -3.79 1.06
C LEU A 97 -6.32 -5.20 0.52
N ALA A 98 -5.64 -6.08 1.26
CA ALA A 98 -5.52 -7.48 0.84
C ALA A 98 -6.90 -8.14 0.76
N ALA A 99 -7.76 -7.88 1.75
CA ALA A 99 -9.11 -8.43 1.74
C ALA A 99 -9.94 -7.86 0.59
N LEU A 100 -9.80 -6.55 0.33
CA LEU A 100 -10.53 -5.90 -0.76
C LEU A 100 -10.13 -6.49 -2.12
N VAL A 101 -8.84 -6.65 -2.36
CA VAL A 101 -8.32 -7.15 -3.64
C VAL A 101 -8.69 -8.62 -3.82
N SER A 102 -8.46 -9.45 -2.79
CA SER A 102 -8.81 -10.88 -2.89
C SER A 102 -10.31 -11.10 -2.98
N GLY A 103 -11.10 -10.18 -2.46
CA GLY A 103 -12.56 -10.19 -2.60
C GLY A 103 -13.06 -9.58 -3.91
N ARG A 104 -12.16 -9.34 -4.85
CA ARG A 104 -12.47 -8.80 -6.18
C ARG A 104 -13.17 -7.46 -6.13
N PHE A 105 -12.79 -6.62 -5.14
CA PHE A 105 -13.39 -5.30 -4.92
C PHE A 105 -14.90 -5.38 -4.77
N THR A 106 -15.40 -6.50 -4.24
CA THR A 106 -16.82 -6.80 -4.05
C THR A 106 -17.62 -6.79 -5.36
N GLU A 107 -16.95 -6.97 -6.49
CA GLU A 107 -17.63 -7.03 -7.80
C GLU A 107 -18.31 -8.38 -8.01
N GLN A 108 -19.45 -8.33 -8.66
CA GLN A 108 -20.11 -9.53 -9.17
C GLN A 108 -19.77 -9.65 -10.64
N GLU A 109 -19.08 -10.74 -10.96
CA GLU A 109 -18.58 -10.94 -12.33
C GLU A 109 -19.34 -11.99 -13.10
#